data_9f10da430da7c207628573fdae3d3144
#
_entry.id   9f10da430da7c207628573fdae3d3144
#
_cell.length_a   1.000
_cell.length_b   1.000
_cell.length_c   1.000
_cell.angle_alpha   90.00
_cell.angle_beta   90.00
_cell.angle_gamma   90.00
#
_symmetry.space_group_name_H-M   'P 1'
#
loop_
_entity.id
_entity.type
_entity.pdbx_description
1 polymer ?
#
loop_
_entity_poly.entity_id
_entity_poly.type
_entity_poly.pdbx_seq_one_letter_code
_entity_poly.pdbx_strand_id
1 'polypeptide(L)'
;MRMATLKQEQTEQQKSIIRIQEHLRLHTQGVRNWGYLDAVKRTLYSLAGYFDAEYLSQIGISATQILKVFQHLLETSESRVNVRFQKLRLVANRDTIEEVVRAYNDCFECDKNDEDEFILKMKNDKFSVNQLKMLLWSYSDLSIAEIYHFTTSNIATDLRMSEEAVNFIMQKISFPMGALADRKPDLMLLDNPIWTKPVIDLGAGQYFCPLPMVLFSFAFHILSAIAGKNQKLKSTYHDGKAKFLEDEMEKLFKMKLPGCEVHRSYKWHDGEKIYENDLLVQIDSHLLIIEAKSHSISWSALRGGQERAKKHIQDVILHPSEQSWRLASCLREVLRRPELCAKLLPDFPLDLRCVHTVLRISVTLEDFAVIQTNQHLFHGTEWIPEGHRLAPCFLLADLELVFEMLDSVAQRIHYLRRRAELAENLVILADEINLLGFYFGTGFNIGVTEFGNEKLVLSGMSEVVAEYCMACAEGVVRDKPRLRLTAWWMSILSDIEERRFRGWTDIVSVLLNCSYEEQQECEAMFAKLRRDIHHTYKDPQHLCSVSYIPHKHRSDALMLYGFKGEQREVTHSVMQDLSEQAFEHAHVQRCLIIGINIDIPSSPFSTIDCLFKGDSESKTDFDVR
;
A
#
# COMPACT_ATOMS: atom_id res chain seq x y z
N MET A 1 15.72 35.97 0.33
CA MET A 1 15.24 37.36 0.49
C MET A 1 14.28 37.68 -0.63
N ARG A 2 12.96 37.34 -0.47
CA ARG A 2 11.77 37.73 -1.25
C ARG A 2 10.54 36.95 -0.77
N MET A 3 10.34 36.93 0.55
CA MET A 3 9.12 36.43 1.19
C MET A 3 8.28 37.55 1.83
N ALA A 4 8.45 38.77 1.40
CA ALA A 4 7.82 39.93 2.06
C ALA A 4 7.13 40.86 1.07
N THR A 5 6.30 40.33 0.17
CA THR A 5 5.28 41.15 -0.50
C THR A 5 4.29 40.23 -1.19
N LEU A 6 3.21 39.98 -0.51
CA LEU A 6 1.87 39.70 -1.04
C LEU A 6 0.96 39.20 0.10
N LYS A 7 0.63 40.09 1.04
CA LYS A 7 -0.59 39.96 1.83
C LYS A 7 -1.78 40.45 1.00
N GLN A 8 -2.01 39.84 -0.16
CA GLN A 8 -3.35 39.75 -0.70
C GLN A 8 -4.05 38.66 0.07
N GLU A 9 -5.24 38.92 0.59
CA GLU A 9 -6.07 37.86 1.19
C GLU A 9 -6.29 36.77 0.14
N GLN A 10 -5.59 35.65 0.30
CA GLN A 10 -5.71 34.49 -0.58
C GLN A 10 -7.10 33.90 -0.40
N THR A 11 -7.78 33.60 -1.49
CA THR A 11 -9.04 32.85 -1.44
C THR A 11 -8.81 31.46 -0.87
N GLU A 12 -9.85 30.82 -0.31
CA GLU A 12 -9.75 29.43 0.21
C GLU A 12 -9.30 28.46 -0.90
N GLN A 13 -9.74 28.67 -2.13
CA GLN A 13 -9.27 27.91 -3.29
C GLN A 13 -7.76 28.04 -3.49
N GLN A 14 -7.22 29.24 -3.44
CA GLN A 14 -5.79 29.46 -3.57
C GLN A 14 -4.99 28.79 -2.45
N LYS A 15 -5.48 28.82 -1.21
CA LYS A 15 -4.86 28.15 -0.08
C LYS A 15 -4.83 26.62 -0.28
N SER A 16 -5.94 26.04 -0.75
CA SER A 16 -6.01 24.59 -1.04
C SER A 16 -5.04 24.18 -2.15
N ILE A 17 -4.95 24.95 -3.23
CA ILE A 17 -4.00 24.70 -4.32
C ILE A 17 -2.55 24.80 -3.82
N ILE A 18 -2.23 25.81 -3.02
CA ILE A 18 -0.88 25.98 -2.43
C ILE A 18 -0.51 24.78 -1.56
N ARG A 19 -1.43 24.25 -0.73
CA ARG A 19 -1.19 23.05 0.07
C ARG A 19 -0.83 21.84 -0.80
N ILE A 20 -1.56 21.60 -1.87
CA ILE A 20 -1.24 20.51 -2.82
C ILE A 20 0.17 20.71 -3.41
N GLN A 21 0.49 21.93 -3.85
CA GLN A 21 1.81 22.23 -4.39
C GLN A 21 2.93 22.01 -3.36
N GLU A 22 2.69 22.35 -2.09
CA GLU A 22 3.63 22.12 -1.00
C GLU A 22 3.84 20.62 -0.75
N HIS A 23 2.78 19.82 -0.71
CA HIS A 23 2.88 18.36 -0.59
C HIS A 23 3.68 17.72 -1.74
N LEU A 24 3.42 18.13 -2.98
CA LEU A 24 4.18 17.65 -4.14
C LEU A 24 5.67 18.02 -4.05
N ARG A 25 5.99 19.24 -3.63
CA ARG A 25 7.37 19.69 -3.46
C ARG A 25 8.08 18.95 -2.33
N LEU A 26 7.42 18.77 -1.19
CA LEU A 26 7.96 18.00 -0.06
C LEU A 26 8.26 16.55 -0.45
N HIS A 27 7.37 15.93 -1.21
CA HIS A 27 7.61 14.59 -1.76
C HIS A 27 8.83 14.55 -2.69
N THR A 28 8.97 15.55 -3.57
CA THR A 28 10.06 15.62 -4.56
C THR A 28 11.43 15.92 -3.95
N GLN A 29 11.48 16.55 -2.77
CA GLN A 29 12.74 16.89 -2.10
C GLN A 29 13.47 15.67 -1.51
N GLY A 30 12.80 14.56 -1.31
CA GLY A 30 13.37 13.34 -0.77
C GLY A 30 13.53 12.24 -1.82
N VAL A 31 14.60 11.44 -1.70
CA VAL A 31 14.72 10.19 -2.44
C VAL A 31 13.96 9.13 -1.66
N ARG A 32 12.97 8.51 -2.29
CA ARG A 32 12.13 7.49 -1.67
C ARG A 32 11.95 6.33 -2.64
N ASN A 33 11.98 5.11 -2.10
CA ASN A 33 11.43 3.98 -2.82
C ASN A 33 9.90 4.03 -2.71
N TRP A 34 9.23 3.68 -3.80
CA TRP A 34 7.78 3.56 -3.87
C TRP A 34 7.25 2.21 -3.33
N GLY A 35 8.13 1.41 -2.70
CA GLY A 35 7.85 0.14 -2.04
C GLY A 35 9.10 -0.40 -1.37
N TYR A 36 8.99 -1.51 -0.66
CA TYR A 36 10.15 -2.23 -0.14
C TYR A 36 11.00 -2.79 -1.28
N LEU A 37 12.31 -2.79 -1.13
CA LEU A 37 13.26 -3.05 -2.23
C LEU A 37 12.98 -4.34 -3.01
N ASP A 38 12.64 -5.43 -2.33
CA ASP A 38 12.36 -6.70 -2.98
C ASP A 38 11.06 -6.64 -3.81
N ALA A 39 10.05 -5.93 -3.32
CA ALA A 39 8.82 -5.68 -4.09
C ALA A 39 9.12 -4.78 -5.30
N VAL A 40 9.92 -3.73 -5.12
CA VAL A 40 10.36 -2.83 -6.22
C VAL A 40 11.11 -3.61 -7.28
N LYS A 41 12.10 -4.43 -6.90
CA LYS A 41 12.84 -5.30 -7.83
C LYS A 41 11.89 -6.24 -8.58
N ARG A 42 11.05 -6.98 -7.86
CA ARG A 42 10.08 -7.92 -8.45
C ARG A 42 9.19 -7.23 -9.47
N THR A 43 8.58 -6.11 -9.12
CA THR A 43 7.69 -5.33 -10.00
C THR A 43 8.43 -4.86 -11.26
N LEU A 44 9.63 -4.30 -11.12
CA LEU A 44 10.41 -3.81 -12.27
C LEU A 44 10.84 -4.92 -13.21
N TYR A 45 11.29 -6.06 -12.69
CA TYR A 45 11.66 -7.21 -13.53
C TYR A 45 10.45 -7.83 -14.24
N SER A 46 9.32 -7.95 -13.56
CA SER A 46 8.08 -8.41 -14.17
C SER A 46 7.59 -7.46 -15.27
N LEU A 47 7.64 -6.16 -14.99
CA LEU A 47 7.29 -5.12 -15.95
C LEU A 47 8.19 -5.13 -17.19
N ALA A 48 9.52 -5.31 -17.01
CA ALA A 48 10.47 -5.31 -18.12
C ALA A 48 10.12 -6.35 -19.18
N GLY A 49 9.55 -7.50 -18.80
CA GLY A 49 9.12 -8.53 -19.71
C GLY A 49 8.11 -8.07 -20.77
N TYR A 50 7.34 -7.02 -20.50
CA TYR A 50 6.33 -6.49 -21.43
C TYR A 50 6.92 -5.67 -22.58
N PHE A 51 8.16 -5.20 -22.44
CA PHE A 51 8.81 -4.39 -23.48
C PHE A 51 10.25 -4.79 -23.80
N ASP A 52 10.78 -5.86 -23.21
CA ASP A 52 12.14 -6.37 -23.46
C ASP A 52 12.43 -6.62 -24.94
N ALA A 53 11.49 -7.25 -25.65
CA ALA A 53 11.65 -7.57 -27.07
C ALA A 53 11.80 -6.30 -27.92
N GLU A 54 11.01 -5.26 -27.63
CA GLU A 54 11.08 -4.01 -28.37
C GLU A 54 12.36 -3.23 -28.04
N TYR A 55 12.77 -3.19 -26.75
CA TYR A 55 14.03 -2.59 -26.34
C TYR A 55 15.21 -3.27 -27.02
N LEU A 56 15.24 -4.59 -27.02
CA LEU A 56 16.29 -5.36 -27.72
C LEU A 56 16.32 -5.06 -29.22
N SER A 57 15.15 -5.01 -29.87
CA SER A 57 15.00 -4.73 -31.31
C SER A 57 15.44 -3.32 -31.69
N GLN A 58 15.15 -2.31 -30.88
CA GLN A 58 15.36 -0.89 -31.23
C GLN A 58 16.70 -0.34 -30.76
N ILE A 59 17.23 -0.81 -29.65
CA ILE A 59 18.48 -0.30 -29.06
C ILE A 59 19.52 -1.38 -28.78
N GLY A 60 19.23 -2.65 -29.11
CA GLY A 60 20.18 -3.77 -28.94
C GLY A 60 20.34 -4.25 -27.49
N ILE A 61 19.55 -3.74 -26.55
CA ILE A 61 19.65 -4.04 -25.11
C ILE A 61 18.24 -4.16 -24.55
N SER A 62 17.96 -5.22 -23.79
CA SER A 62 16.66 -5.39 -23.15
C SER A 62 16.55 -4.54 -21.87
N ALA A 63 15.34 -4.21 -21.44
CA ALA A 63 15.10 -3.53 -20.17
C ALA A 63 15.56 -4.38 -18.97
N THR A 64 15.37 -5.69 -19.04
CA THR A 64 15.91 -6.65 -18.06
C THR A 64 17.44 -6.54 -17.93
N GLN A 65 18.18 -6.36 -19.02
CA GLN A 65 19.64 -6.14 -18.96
C GLN A 65 19.99 -4.82 -18.27
N ILE A 66 19.22 -3.76 -18.51
CA ILE A 66 19.39 -2.47 -17.81
C ILE A 66 19.19 -2.66 -16.31
N LEU A 67 18.13 -3.34 -15.89
CA LEU A 67 17.85 -3.62 -14.48
C LEU A 67 18.92 -4.50 -13.82
N LYS A 68 19.52 -5.46 -14.56
CA LYS A 68 20.66 -6.26 -14.07
C LYS A 68 21.87 -5.40 -13.76
N VAL A 69 22.16 -4.38 -14.59
CA VAL A 69 23.24 -3.43 -14.29
C VAL A 69 22.91 -2.63 -13.03
N PHE A 70 21.67 -2.15 -12.85
CA PHE A 70 21.26 -1.45 -11.63
C PHE A 70 21.44 -2.31 -10.39
N GLN A 71 20.99 -3.56 -10.47
CA GLN A 71 21.11 -4.52 -9.37
C GLN A 71 22.57 -4.82 -9.04
N HIS A 72 23.41 -5.00 -10.05
CA HIS A 72 24.84 -5.23 -9.87
C HIS A 72 25.53 -4.06 -9.16
N LEU A 73 25.25 -2.81 -9.58
CA LEU A 73 25.80 -1.62 -8.93
C LEU A 73 25.39 -1.54 -7.45
N LEU A 74 24.13 -1.84 -7.14
CA LEU A 74 23.61 -1.83 -5.78
C LEU A 74 24.24 -2.94 -4.92
N GLU A 75 24.14 -4.19 -5.34
CA GLU A 75 24.58 -5.36 -4.57
C GLU A 75 26.11 -5.38 -4.38
N THR A 76 26.86 -4.95 -5.39
CA THR A 76 28.32 -4.82 -5.27
C THR A 76 28.70 -3.74 -4.26
N SER A 77 28.01 -2.58 -4.29
CA SER A 77 28.26 -1.54 -3.28
C SER A 77 27.91 -2.01 -1.87
N GLU A 78 26.76 -2.66 -1.68
CA GLU A 78 26.35 -3.23 -0.39
C GLU A 78 27.35 -4.28 0.12
N SER A 79 27.79 -5.17 -0.75
CA SER A 79 28.81 -6.17 -0.41
C SER A 79 30.11 -5.51 0.05
N ARG A 80 30.62 -4.54 -0.69
CA ARG A 80 31.85 -3.80 -0.35
C ARG A 80 31.71 -3.03 0.96
N VAL A 81 30.55 -2.40 1.22
CA VAL A 81 30.24 -1.74 2.50
C VAL A 81 30.28 -2.75 3.64
N ASN A 82 29.63 -3.90 3.47
CA ASN A 82 29.59 -4.96 4.49
C ASN A 82 30.99 -5.51 4.80
N VAL A 83 31.80 -5.76 3.77
CA VAL A 83 33.20 -6.18 3.93
C VAL A 83 34.00 -5.14 4.70
N ARG A 84 33.85 -3.84 4.36
CA ARG A 84 34.52 -2.76 5.10
C ARG A 84 34.13 -2.75 6.58
N PHE A 85 32.84 -2.87 6.90
CA PHE A 85 32.38 -2.92 8.29
C PHE A 85 32.87 -4.17 9.03
N GLN A 86 32.94 -5.32 8.36
CA GLN A 86 33.54 -6.52 8.96
C GLN A 86 35.01 -6.29 9.29
N LYS A 87 35.80 -5.71 8.39
CA LYS A 87 37.21 -5.34 8.63
C LYS A 87 37.33 -4.38 9.81
N LEU A 88 36.54 -3.33 9.88
CA LEU A 88 36.53 -2.38 11.00
C LEU A 88 36.13 -3.02 12.32
N ARG A 89 35.19 -3.96 12.34
CA ARG A 89 34.85 -4.74 13.56
C ARG A 89 36.00 -5.58 14.06
N LEU A 90 36.78 -6.21 13.17
CA LEU A 90 37.98 -6.96 13.54
C LEU A 90 39.02 -6.07 14.23
N VAL A 91 39.22 -4.85 13.74
CA VAL A 91 40.07 -3.82 14.33
C VAL A 91 39.52 -3.34 15.68
N ALA A 92 38.22 -3.08 15.76
CA ALA A 92 37.55 -2.57 16.97
C ALA A 92 37.60 -3.55 18.14
N ASN A 93 37.69 -4.85 17.87
CA ASN A 93 37.76 -5.91 18.88
C ASN A 93 39.18 -6.17 19.42
N ARG A 94 40.18 -5.29 19.15
CA ARG A 94 41.54 -5.40 19.66
C ARG A 94 41.74 -4.49 20.87
N ASP A 95 42.58 -4.93 21.82
CA ASP A 95 42.71 -4.29 23.14
C ASP A 95 44.02 -3.53 23.34
N THR A 96 45.01 -3.71 22.46
CA THR A 96 46.30 -3.03 22.54
C THR A 96 46.61 -2.22 21.29
N ILE A 97 47.47 -1.20 21.42
CA ILE A 97 47.87 -0.33 20.28
C ILE A 97 48.48 -1.18 19.16
N GLU A 98 49.35 -2.13 19.51
CA GLU A 98 49.98 -3.03 18.56
C GLU A 98 48.97 -3.87 17.78
N GLU A 99 48.08 -4.52 18.51
CA GLU A 99 47.05 -5.35 17.88
C GLU A 99 46.13 -4.56 16.97
N VAL A 100 45.75 -3.34 17.37
CA VAL A 100 44.91 -2.44 16.58
C VAL A 100 45.58 -2.07 15.26
N VAL A 101 46.86 -1.64 15.31
CA VAL A 101 47.61 -1.25 14.10
C VAL A 101 47.80 -2.44 13.18
N ARG A 102 48.29 -3.58 13.71
CA ARG A 102 48.50 -4.79 12.90
C ARG A 102 47.22 -5.30 12.26
N ALA A 103 46.14 -5.36 13.03
CA ALA A 103 44.83 -5.77 12.50
C ALA A 103 44.32 -4.80 11.40
N TYR A 104 44.57 -3.51 11.57
CA TYR A 104 44.20 -2.52 10.56
C TYR A 104 44.99 -2.72 9.27
N ASN A 105 46.33 -2.82 9.37
CA ASN A 105 47.19 -2.98 8.21
C ASN A 105 46.93 -4.30 7.48
N ASP A 106 46.64 -5.39 8.19
CA ASP A 106 46.24 -6.66 7.60
C ASP A 106 44.88 -6.59 6.89
N CYS A 107 43.92 -5.92 7.50
CA CYS A 107 42.55 -5.78 6.94
C CYS A 107 42.49 -4.86 5.72
N PHE A 108 43.27 -3.78 5.73
CA PHE A 108 43.24 -2.76 4.68
C PHE A 108 44.45 -2.80 3.75
N GLU A 109 45.25 -3.86 3.83
CA GLU A 109 46.40 -4.13 2.95
C GLU A 109 47.39 -2.95 2.90
N CYS A 110 47.60 -2.27 4.06
CA CYS A 110 48.50 -1.17 4.16
C CYS A 110 49.96 -1.62 4.09
N ASP A 111 50.85 -0.72 3.66
CA ASP A 111 52.27 -0.95 3.70
C ASP A 111 52.74 -1.16 5.15
N LYS A 112 53.52 -2.22 5.39
CA LYS A 112 53.99 -2.58 6.73
C LYS A 112 55.40 -2.07 7.06
N ASN A 113 56.04 -1.37 6.11
CA ASN A 113 57.41 -0.92 6.28
C ASN A 113 57.61 -0.01 7.52
N ASP A 114 56.65 0.82 7.84
CA ASP A 114 56.70 1.79 8.94
C ASP A 114 55.80 1.40 10.14
N GLU A 115 55.30 0.15 10.19
CA GLU A 115 54.34 -0.30 11.20
C GLU A 115 54.87 -0.16 12.64
N ASP A 116 56.08 -0.64 12.92
CA ASP A 116 56.66 -0.59 14.25
C ASP A 116 56.98 0.87 14.66
N GLU A 117 57.43 1.71 13.73
CA GLU A 117 57.66 3.12 13.98
C GLU A 117 56.35 3.85 14.32
N PHE A 118 55.27 3.58 13.58
CA PHE A 118 53.95 4.11 13.86
C PHE A 118 53.42 3.69 15.23
N ILE A 119 53.58 2.39 15.59
CA ILE A 119 53.19 1.88 16.90
C ILE A 119 53.97 2.60 18.02
N LEU A 120 55.29 2.76 17.87
CA LEU A 120 56.12 3.46 18.82
C LEU A 120 55.71 4.93 18.99
N LYS A 121 55.40 5.61 17.88
CA LYS A 121 54.91 6.96 17.89
C LYS A 121 53.61 7.11 18.65
N MET A 122 52.60 6.26 18.37
CA MET A 122 51.31 6.30 19.07
C MET A 122 51.45 6.10 20.58
N LYS A 123 52.38 5.24 21.01
CA LYS A 123 52.70 5.05 22.44
C LYS A 123 53.38 6.25 23.05
N ASN A 124 54.37 6.84 22.38
CA ASN A 124 55.10 8.01 22.84
C ASN A 124 54.17 9.26 22.95
N ASP A 125 53.27 9.41 22.02
CA ASP A 125 52.25 10.47 22.00
C ASP A 125 51.08 10.20 22.97
N LYS A 126 51.16 9.06 23.75
CA LYS A 126 50.16 8.64 24.77
C LYS A 126 48.73 8.49 24.23
N PHE A 127 48.59 8.04 23.00
CA PHE A 127 47.25 7.69 22.47
C PHE A 127 46.65 6.55 23.30
N SER A 128 45.38 6.72 23.66
CA SER A 128 44.59 5.59 24.15
C SER A 128 44.20 4.68 22.98
N VAL A 129 43.94 3.42 23.27
CA VAL A 129 43.45 2.44 22.26
C VAL A 129 42.21 2.94 21.54
N ASN A 130 41.27 3.58 22.27
CA ASN A 130 40.06 4.11 21.68
C ASN A 130 40.33 5.32 20.74
N GLN A 131 41.24 6.22 21.10
CA GLN A 131 41.64 7.31 20.22
C GLN A 131 42.29 6.79 18.94
N LEU A 132 43.13 5.75 19.04
CA LEU A 132 43.73 5.12 17.88
C LEU A 132 42.68 4.44 16.99
N LYS A 133 41.72 3.70 17.57
CA LYS A 133 40.61 3.11 16.83
C LYS A 133 39.83 4.17 16.06
N MET A 134 39.50 5.29 16.70
CA MET A 134 38.79 6.43 16.02
C MET A 134 39.64 7.03 14.90
N LEU A 135 40.95 7.22 15.11
CA LEU A 135 41.84 7.74 14.09
C LEU A 135 41.87 6.84 12.85
N LEU A 136 42.09 5.53 13.06
CA LEU A 136 42.15 4.56 11.97
C LEU A 136 40.81 4.35 11.27
N TRP A 137 39.70 4.47 12.02
CA TRP A 137 38.36 4.51 11.41
C TRP A 137 38.22 5.67 10.45
N SER A 138 38.55 6.89 10.90
CA SER A 138 38.52 8.09 10.04
C SER A 138 39.51 7.99 8.87
N TYR A 139 40.67 7.38 9.06
CA TYR A 139 41.63 7.14 8.00
C TYR A 139 41.09 6.19 6.92
N SER A 140 40.31 5.17 7.33
CA SER A 140 39.65 4.26 6.38
C SER A 140 38.63 4.95 5.46
N ASP A 141 38.16 6.14 5.84
CA ASP A 141 37.22 6.91 4.99
C ASP A 141 37.89 7.46 3.71
N LEU A 142 39.23 7.53 3.67
CA LEU A 142 39.96 7.92 2.46
C LEU A 142 39.75 6.94 1.29
N SER A 143 39.49 5.67 1.59
CA SER A 143 39.20 4.64 0.58
C SER A 143 37.70 4.41 0.31
N ILE A 144 36.81 5.19 0.96
CA ILE A 144 35.35 4.96 0.82
C ILE A 144 34.86 5.10 -0.62
N ALA A 145 35.53 5.94 -1.42
CA ALA A 145 35.20 6.14 -2.82
C ALA A 145 35.34 4.84 -3.66
N GLU A 146 36.26 3.95 -3.29
CA GLU A 146 36.47 2.67 -3.98
C GLU A 146 35.26 1.76 -3.94
N ILE A 147 34.43 1.86 -2.88
CA ILE A 147 33.18 1.13 -2.72
C ILE A 147 32.25 1.37 -3.90
N TYR A 148 32.20 2.62 -4.36
CA TYR A 148 31.26 3.10 -5.38
C TYR A 148 31.91 3.29 -6.75
N HIS A 149 33.16 2.83 -6.91
CA HIS A 149 33.87 2.87 -8.19
C HIS A 149 33.64 1.58 -8.98
N PHE A 150 33.29 1.74 -10.26
CA PHE A 150 32.98 0.64 -11.18
C PHE A 150 33.69 0.83 -12.52
N THR A 151 33.99 -0.28 -13.18
CA THR A 151 34.52 -0.28 -14.55
C THR A 151 33.62 -1.06 -15.48
N THR A 152 33.52 -0.62 -16.75
CA THR A 152 32.74 -1.33 -17.76
C THR A 152 33.14 -2.79 -17.88
N SER A 153 34.44 -3.11 -17.89
CA SER A 153 34.96 -4.46 -18.04
C SER A 153 34.56 -5.39 -16.88
N ASN A 154 34.61 -4.89 -15.63
CA ASN A 154 34.21 -5.71 -14.48
C ASN A 154 32.71 -6.01 -14.51
N ILE A 155 31.87 -5.00 -14.75
CA ILE A 155 30.43 -5.18 -14.87
C ILE A 155 30.09 -6.16 -16.03
N ALA A 156 30.76 -6.02 -17.16
CA ALA A 156 30.56 -6.88 -18.34
C ALA A 156 30.91 -8.34 -18.01
N THR A 157 32.04 -8.55 -17.33
CA THR A 157 32.50 -9.89 -16.91
C THR A 157 31.54 -10.53 -15.92
N ASP A 158 31.16 -9.80 -14.86
CA ASP A 158 30.31 -10.31 -13.80
C ASP A 158 28.90 -10.64 -14.29
N LEU A 159 28.34 -9.82 -15.18
CA LEU A 159 27.01 -10.00 -15.75
C LEU A 159 26.99 -10.86 -17.04
N ARG A 160 28.16 -11.25 -17.57
CA ARG A 160 28.32 -11.95 -18.85
C ARG A 160 27.62 -11.22 -20.01
N MET A 161 27.83 -9.89 -20.04
CA MET A 161 27.34 -9.00 -21.09
C MET A 161 28.50 -8.52 -21.94
N SER A 162 28.22 -7.99 -23.15
CA SER A 162 29.27 -7.32 -23.93
C SER A 162 29.63 -5.97 -23.30
N GLU A 163 30.89 -5.56 -23.40
CA GLU A 163 31.35 -4.26 -22.90
C GLU A 163 30.61 -3.10 -23.58
N GLU A 164 30.25 -3.24 -24.86
CA GLU A 164 29.51 -2.24 -25.62
C GLU A 164 28.10 -2.04 -25.01
N ALA A 165 27.41 -3.14 -24.63
CA ALA A 165 26.10 -3.06 -24.01
C ALA A 165 26.16 -2.40 -22.63
N VAL A 166 27.14 -2.77 -21.80
CA VAL A 166 27.34 -2.16 -20.49
C VAL A 166 27.70 -0.68 -20.64
N ASN A 167 28.63 -0.34 -21.54
CA ASN A 167 29.03 1.04 -21.78
C ASN A 167 27.84 1.91 -22.25
N PHE A 168 27.00 1.38 -23.14
CA PHE A 168 25.77 2.07 -23.56
C PHE A 168 24.86 2.37 -22.37
N ILE A 169 24.60 1.37 -21.48
CA ILE A 169 23.75 1.57 -20.29
C ILE A 169 24.36 2.63 -19.38
N MET A 170 25.65 2.47 -19.05
CA MET A 170 26.35 3.39 -18.14
C MET A 170 26.33 4.82 -18.66
N GLN A 171 26.56 5.05 -19.95
CA GLN A 171 26.46 6.38 -20.57
C GLN A 171 25.05 6.98 -20.49
N LYS A 172 24.00 6.15 -20.56
CA LYS A 172 22.62 6.64 -20.45
C LYS A 172 22.25 7.10 -19.03
N ILE A 173 22.88 6.54 -18.02
CA ILE A 173 22.60 6.84 -16.59
C ILE A 173 23.67 7.70 -15.93
N SER A 174 24.65 8.21 -16.67
CA SER A 174 25.76 9.02 -16.13
C SER A 174 25.81 10.42 -16.71
N PHE A 175 26.50 11.29 -15.97
CA PHE A 175 27.00 12.58 -16.44
C PHE A 175 28.53 12.58 -16.41
N PRO A 176 29.20 13.17 -17.42
CA PRO A 176 30.63 13.46 -17.33
C PRO A 176 30.96 14.32 -16.11
N MET A 177 32.12 14.14 -15.51
CA MET A 177 32.59 14.95 -14.41
C MET A 177 32.52 16.44 -14.80
N GLY A 178 31.93 17.27 -13.93
CA GLY A 178 31.79 18.73 -14.16
C GLY A 178 30.60 19.14 -15.05
N ALA A 179 29.85 18.21 -15.64
CA ALA A 179 28.74 18.55 -16.55
C ALA A 179 27.60 19.37 -15.88
N LEU A 180 27.54 19.42 -14.57
CA LEU A 180 26.53 20.15 -13.80
C LEU A 180 27.08 21.44 -13.16
N ALA A 181 28.32 21.85 -13.44
CA ALA A 181 28.99 22.99 -12.78
C ALA A 181 28.25 24.33 -12.99
N ASP A 182 27.65 24.53 -14.17
CA ASP A 182 26.94 25.77 -14.51
C ASP A 182 25.47 25.79 -14.09
N ARG A 183 25.01 24.75 -13.40
CA ARG A 183 23.61 24.63 -13.03
C ARG A 183 23.26 25.50 -11.84
N LYS A 184 22.11 26.22 -11.94
CA LYS A 184 21.65 27.09 -10.85
C LYS A 184 21.29 26.27 -9.62
N PRO A 185 21.86 26.55 -8.43
CA PRO A 185 21.60 25.79 -7.21
C PRO A 185 20.19 25.97 -6.66
N ASP A 186 19.49 27.05 -7.03
CA ASP A 186 18.17 27.42 -6.48
C ASP A 186 17.07 26.35 -6.68
N LEU A 187 17.22 25.48 -7.68
CA LEU A 187 16.27 24.42 -8.00
C LEU A 187 16.86 23.01 -7.78
N MET A 188 18.02 22.90 -7.16
CA MET A 188 18.73 21.63 -7.04
C MET A 188 17.87 20.52 -6.41
N LEU A 189 17.07 20.83 -5.39
CA LEU A 189 16.21 19.85 -4.73
C LEU A 189 14.95 19.48 -5.53
N LEU A 190 14.44 20.40 -6.37
CA LEU A 190 13.19 20.19 -7.11
C LEU A 190 13.40 19.78 -8.57
N ASP A 191 14.58 20.03 -9.12
CA ASP A 191 14.94 19.71 -10.51
C ASP A 191 16.35 19.10 -10.55
N ASN A 192 16.55 18.05 -9.78
CA ASN A 192 17.83 17.38 -9.70
C ASN A 192 17.99 16.39 -10.86
N PRO A 193 18.92 16.62 -11.80
CA PRO A 193 19.14 15.70 -12.91
C PRO A 193 19.71 14.34 -12.48
N ILE A 194 20.24 14.26 -11.27
CA ILE A 194 20.79 13.02 -10.69
C ILE A 194 19.67 11.96 -10.54
N TRP A 195 18.40 12.35 -10.39
CA TRP A 195 17.29 11.38 -10.29
C TRP A 195 17.19 10.45 -11.51
N THR A 196 17.60 10.91 -12.69
CA THR A 196 17.60 10.08 -13.91
C THR A 196 18.98 9.62 -14.35
N LYS A 197 20.04 10.24 -13.82
CA LYS A 197 21.44 9.92 -14.12
C LYS A 197 22.31 9.99 -12.87
N PRO A 198 22.17 9.02 -11.95
CA PRO A 198 22.86 9.07 -10.65
C PRO A 198 24.34 8.68 -10.70
N VAL A 199 24.88 8.36 -11.86
CA VAL A 199 26.27 7.91 -12.05
C VAL A 199 27.11 9.05 -12.60
N ILE A 200 28.37 9.14 -12.16
CA ILE A 200 29.39 10.07 -12.67
C ILE A 200 30.31 9.28 -13.59
N ASP A 201 30.46 9.74 -14.84
CA ASP A 201 31.41 9.21 -15.79
C ASP A 201 32.78 9.89 -15.56
N LEU A 202 33.77 9.09 -15.18
CA LEU A 202 35.15 9.54 -14.94
C LEU A 202 36.04 9.44 -16.18
N GLY A 203 35.49 8.93 -17.29
CA GLY A 203 36.22 8.65 -18.52
C GLY A 203 36.86 7.26 -18.56
N ALA A 204 37.31 6.85 -19.73
CA ALA A 204 38.00 5.57 -19.97
C ALA A 204 37.25 4.33 -19.44
N GLY A 205 35.93 4.32 -19.45
CA GLY A 205 35.10 3.22 -18.95
C GLY A 205 35.06 3.11 -17.43
N GLN A 206 35.43 4.17 -16.72
CA GLN A 206 35.37 4.26 -15.25
C GLN A 206 34.20 5.09 -14.80
N TYR A 207 33.49 4.63 -13.79
CA TYR A 207 32.25 5.23 -13.30
C TYR A 207 32.22 5.27 -11.78
N PHE A 208 31.60 6.31 -11.21
CA PHE A 208 31.36 6.47 -9.79
C PHE A 208 29.87 6.57 -9.53
N CYS A 209 29.32 5.64 -8.73
CA CYS A 209 27.90 5.56 -8.40
C CYS A 209 27.68 5.67 -6.88
N PRO A 210 27.63 6.89 -6.31
CA PRO A 210 27.57 7.08 -4.86
C PRO A 210 26.23 6.70 -4.23
N LEU A 211 25.16 6.65 -5.03
CA LEU A 211 23.79 6.40 -4.58
C LEU A 211 23.10 5.36 -5.49
N PRO A 212 23.53 4.09 -5.50
CA PRO A 212 22.99 3.09 -6.42
C PRO A 212 21.49 2.82 -6.21
N MET A 213 20.94 3.05 -5.00
CA MET A 213 19.51 2.91 -4.70
C MET A 213 18.64 3.86 -5.54
N VAL A 214 19.15 5.02 -5.94
CA VAL A 214 18.44 6.00 -6.80
C VAL A 214 18.01 5.38 -8.13
N LEU A 215 18.77 4.41 -8.65
CA LEU A 215 18.43 3.69 -9.87
C LEU A 215 17.08 2.96 -9.76
N PHE A 216 16.77 2.39 -8.60
CA PHE A 216 15.48 1.72 -8.35
C PHE A 216 14.38 2.72 -7.99
N SER A 217 14.68 3.74 -7.20
CA SER A 217 13.70 4.78 -6.83
C SER A 217 13.12 5.50 -8.05
N PHE A 218 13.92 5.72 -9.10
CA PHE A 218 13.53 6.43 -10.31
C PHE A 218 13.55 5.54 -11.58
N ALA A 219 13.50 4.23 -11.42
CA ALA A 219 13.61 3.28 -12.54
C ALA A 219 12.62 3.55 -13.67
N PHE A 220 11.37 3.88 -13.37
CA PHE A 220 10.36 4.23 -14.39
C PHE A 220 10.80 5.41 -15.25
N HIS A 221 11.32 6.46 -14.62
CA HIS A 221 11.82 7.65 -15.33
C HIS A 221 13.09 7.36 -16.12
N ILE A 222 14.00 6.55 -15.56
CA ILE A 222 15.26 6.17 -16.23
C ILE A 222 14.97 5.32 -17.46
N LEU A 223 14.13 4.29 -17.34
CA LEU A 223 13.74 3.45 -18.48
C LEU A 223 13.04 4.29 -19.58
N SER A 224 12.11 5.17 -19.18
CA SER A 224 11.47 6.10 -20.13
C SER A 224 12.48 7.04 -20.81
N ALA A 225 13.48 7.53 -20.08
CA ALA A 225 14.53 8.40 -20.61
C ALA A 225 15.46 7.64 -21.59
N ILE A 226 15.76 6.38 -21.33
CA ILE A 226 16.55 5.50 -22.22
C ILE A 226 15.81 5.27 -23.55
N ALA A 227 14.47 5.12 -23.52
CA ALA A 227 13.65 5.07 -24.74
C ALA A 227 13.82 6.33 -25.61
N GLY A 228 14.18 7.44 -25.00
CA GLY A 228 14.62 8.66 -25.66
C GLY A 228 13.59 9.28 -26.61
N LYS A 229 13.99 9.55 -27.87
CA LYS A 229 13.12 10.12 -28.91
C LYS A 229 12.42 9.08 -29.79
N ASN A 230 12.68 7.80 -29.57
CA ASN A 230 12.07 6.72 -30.35
C ASN A 230 10.59 6.58 -29.96
N GLN A 231 9.69 7.01 -30.84
CA GLN A 231 8.24 7.01 -30.58
C GLN A 231 7.69 5.59 -30.41
N LYS A 232 8.17 4.62 -31.19
CA LYS A 232 7.72 3.23 -31.10
C LYS A 232 8.08 2.64 -29.74
N LEU A 233 9.30 2.87 -29.27
CA LEU A 233 9.76 2.39 -27.97
C LEU A 233 9.00 3.05 -26.81
N LYS A 234 8.67 4.34 -26.92
CA LYS A 234 7.83 5.04 -25.96
C LYS A 234 6.42 4.48 -25.90
N SER A 235 5.78 4.26 -27.07
CA SER A 235 4.44 3.67 -27.10
C SER A 235 4.46 2.29 -26.46
N THR A 236 5.37 1.40 -26.89
CA THR A 236 5.50 0.06 -26.29
C THR A 236 5.76 0.10 -24.79
N TYR A 237 6.55 1.07 -24.30
CA TYR A 237 6.77 1.25 -22.86
C TYR A 237 5.48 1.63 -22.12
N HIS A 238 4.70 2.58 -22.67
CA HIS A 238 3.44 3.00 -22.05
C HIS A 238 2.37 1.90 -22.10
N ASP A 239 2.22 1.24 -23.25
CA ASP A 239 1.25 0.16 -23.44
C ASP A 239 1.62 -1.05 -22.55
N GLY A 240 2.92 -1.35 -22.45
CA GLY A 240 3.43 -2.40 -21.57
C GLY A 240 3.14 -2.13 -20.09
N LYS A 241 3.29 -0.87 -19.64
CA LYS A 241 2.93 -0.47 -18.27
C LYS A 241 1.45 -0.65 -17.99
N ALA A 242 0.58 -0.25 -18.93
CA ALA A 242 -0.87 -0.39 -18.76
C ALA A 242 -1.25 -1.88 -18.66
N LYS A 243 -0.81 -2.68 -19.61
CA LYS A 243 -1.08 -4.12 -19.61
C LYS A 243 -0.52 -4.82 -18.39
N PHE A 244 0.70 -4.50 -17.97
CA PHE A 244 1.30 -5.04 -16.77
C PHE A 244 0.43 -4.77 -15.53
N LEU A 245 -0.03 -3.51 -15.35
CA LEU A 245 -0.84 -3.14 -14.19
C LEU A 245 -2.15 -3.93 -14.16
N GLU A 246 -2.84 -4.05 -15.29
CA GLU A 246 -4.07 -4.84 -15.39
C GLU A 246 -3.84 -6.33 -15.09
N ASP A 247 -2.77 -6.92 -15.65
CA ASP A 247 -2.43 -8.32 -15.44
C ASP A 247 -2.05 -8.60 -13.97
N GLU A 248 -1.27 -7.72 -13.32
CA GLU A 248 -0.90 -7.88 -11.91
C GLU A 248 -2.10 -7.68 -10.97
N MET A 249 -3.02 -6.75 -11.29
CA MET A 249 -4.25 -6.61 -10.50
C MET A 249 -5.11 -7.87 -10.58
N GLU A 250 -5.36 -8.39 -11.76
CA GLU A 250 -6.12 -9.64 -11.91
C GLU A 250 -5.49 -10.78 -11.10
N LYS A 251 -4.18 -10.94 -11.22
CA LYS A 251 -3.40 -11.94 -10.49
C LYS A 251 -3.47 -11.74 -8.98
N LEU A 252 -3.33 -10.49 -8.50
CA LEU A 252 -3.38 -10.12 -7.10
C LEU A 252 -4.74 -10.50 -6.49
N PHE A 253 -5.84 -10.09 -7.13
CA PHE A 253 -7.17 -10.37 -6.62
C PHE A 253 -7.49 -11.86 -6.64
N LYS A 254 -7.19 -12.59 -7.71
CA LYS A 254 -7.38 -14.05 -7.78
C LYS A 254 -6.59 -14.80 -6.70
N MET A 255 -5.36 -14.36 -6.42
CA MET A 255 -4.48 -14.99 -5.44
C MET A 255 -4.92 -14.66 -3.99
N LYS A 256 -5.26 -13.40 -3.72
CA LYS A 256 -5.53 -12.92 -2.36
C LYS A 256 -6.99 -12.98 -1.94
N LEU A 257 -7.92 -13.13 -2.90
CA LEU A 257 -9.34 -13.40 -2.67
C LEU A 257 -9.75 -14.73 -3.32
N PRO A 258 -9.23 -15.87 -2.85
CA PRO A 258 -9.54 -17.16 -3.46
C PRO A 258 -11.05 -17.42 -3.43
N GLY A 259 -11.58 -17.85 -4.58
CA GLY A 259 -13.02 -18.05 -4.79
C GLY A 259 -13.76 -16.82 -5.33
N CYS A 260 -13.07 -15.71 -5.59
CA CYS A 260 -13.67 -14.59 -6.32
C CYS A 260 -13.82 -14.88 -7.81
N GLU A 261 -14.83 -14.30 -8.41
CA GLU A 261 -14.99 -14.20 -9.85
C GLU A 261 -14.39 -12.90 -10.36
N VAL A 262 -13.58 -12.98 -11.42
CA VAL A 262 -12.87 -11.82 -11.97
C VAL A 262 -13.19 -11.66 -13.44
N HIS A 263 -13.62 -10.48 -13.84
CA HIS A 263 -13.90 -10.14 -15.23
C HIS A 263 -13.16 -8.86 -15.63
N ARG A 264 -12.46 -8.89 -16.78
CA ARG A 264 -11.67 -7.75 -17.32
C ARG A 264 -12.40 -7.04 -18.43
N SER A 265 -12.11 -5.75 -18.57
CA SER A 265 -12.51 -4.94 -19.74
C SER A 265 -14.00 -5.03 -20.03
N TYR A 266 -14.83 -4.91 -18.98
CA TYR A 266 -16.29 -4.92 -19.15
C TYR A 266 -16.75 -3.67 -19.89
N LYS A 267 -17.37 -3.88 -21.06
CA LYS A 267 -17.91 -2.81 -21.92
C LYS A 267 -19.41 -2.76 -21.80
N TRP A 268 -19.92 -1.58 -21.57
CA TRP A 268 -21.34 -1.33 -21.41
C TRP A 268 -21.75 0.02 -22.01
N HIS A 269 -23.04 0.24 -22.22
CA HIS A 269 -23.58 1.41 -22.90
C HIS A 269 -24.44 2.25 -21.96
N ASP A 270 -24.26 3.57 -22.03
CA ASP A 270 -25.19 4.53 -21.45
C ASP A 270 -25.70 5.43 -22.61
N GLY A 271 -26.84 5.06 -23.18
CA GLY A 271 -27.33 5.65 -24.40
C GLY A 271 -26.40 5.39 -25.60
N GLU A 272 -25.81 6.45 -26.17
CA GLU A 272 -24.94 6.36 -27.34
C GLU A 272 -23.46 6.12 -26.98
N LYS A 273 -23.08 6.26 -25.71
CA LYS A 273 -21.69 6.16 -25.28
C LYS A 273 -21.35 4.76 -24.80
N ILE A 274 -20.20 4.26 -25.25
CA ILE A 274 -19.60 3.04 -24.76
C ILE A 274 -18.64 3.39 -23.64
N TYR A 275 -18.76 2.71 -22.52
CA TYR A 275 -17.86 2.78 -21.38
C TYR A 275 -17.17 1.44 -21.19
N GLU A 276 -15.98 1.48 -20.62
CA GLU A 276 -15.19 0.29 -20.26
C GLU A 276 -14.73 0.47 -18.82
N ASN A 277 -14.84 -0.60 -18.03
CA ASN A 277 -14.25 -0.69 -16.70
C ASN A 277 -13.16 -1.76 -16.72
N ASP A 278 -12.00 -1.46 -16.13
CA ASP A 278 -10.79 -2.25 -16.29
C ASP A 278 -10.92 -3.63 -15.64
N LEU A 279 -11.45 -3.71 -14.41
CA LEU A 279 -11.60 -4.97 -13.68
C LEU A 279 -12.83 -4.97 -12.77
N LEU A 280 -13.61 -6.05 -12.82
CA LEU A 280 -14.69 -6.37 -11.90
C LEU A 280 -14.30 -7.61 -11.09
N VAL A 281 -14.47 -7.55 -9.77
CA VAL A 281 -14.17 -8.68 -8.88
C VAL A 281 -15.37 -8.90 -7.96
N GLN A 282 -15.98 -10.07 -8.05
CA GLN A 282 -17.07 -10.47 -7.15
C GLN A 282 -16.59 -11.53 -6.18
N ILE A 283 -16.84 -11.31 -4.91
CA ILE A 283 -16.68 -12.31 -3.88
C ILE A 283 -17.90 -12.30 -2.98
N ASP A 284 -18.67 -13.40 -3.04
CA ASP A 284 -19.95 -13.54 -2.33
C ASP A 284 -20.86 -12.32 -2.56
N SER A 285 -21.17 -11.54 -1.53
CA SER A 285 -22.06 -10.37 -1.60
C SER A 285 -21.34 -9.05 -1.95
N HIS A 286 -20.05 -9.06 -2.15
CA HIS A 286 -19.26 -7.87 -2.46
C HIS A 286 -18.82 -7.85 -3.92
N LEU A 287 -19.10 -6.73 -4.62
CA LEU A 287 -18.65 -6.44 -5.96
C LEU A 287 -17.67 -5.25 -5.93
N LEU A 288 -16.45 -5.46 -6.41
CA LEU A 288 -15.43 -4.43 -6.52
C LEU A 288 -15.33 -3.97 -7.98
N ILE A 289 -15.38 -2.66 -8.20
CA ILE A 289 -15.10 -2.00 -9.47
C ILE A 289 -13.73 -1.36 -9.35
N ILE A 290 -12.78 -1.80 -10.17
CA ILE A 290 -11.37 -1.42 -10.06
C ILE A 290 -10.91 -0.78 -11.34
N GLU A 291 -10.36 0.42 -11.24
CA GLU A 291 -9.79 1.19 -12.36
C GLU A 291 -8.27 1.27 -12.24
N ALA A 292 -7.58 1.01 -13.33
CA ALA A 292 -6.13 0.97 -13.42
C ALA A 292 -5.56 2.22 -14.12
N LYS A 293 -4.57 2.87 -13.55
CA LYS A 293 -3.90 4.02 -14.18
C LYS A 293 -2.38 3.90 -14.08
N SER A 294 -1.73 3.65 -15.21
CA SER A 294 -0.27 3.50 -15.32
C SER A 294 0.45 4.77 -15.75
N HIS A 295 -0.24 5.93 -15.74
CA HIS A 295 0.32 7.20 -16.20
C HIS A 295 1.49 7.66 -15.33
N SER A 296 2.55 8.11 -16.00
CA SER A 296 3.71 8.72 -15.32
C SER A 296 3.41 10.15 -14.92
N ILE A 297 3.85 10.51 -13.71
CA ILE A 297 3.70 11.87 -13.20
C ILE A 297 4.87 12.70 -13.68
N SER A 298 4.57 13.83 -14.32
CA SER A 298 5.61 14.70 -14.88
C SER A 298 6.38 15.46 -13.79
N TRP A 299 7.68 15.66 -14.01
CA TRP A 299 8.54 16.49 -13.15
C TRP A 299 7.97 17.89 -12.88
N SER A 300 7.26 18.46 -13.87
CA SER A 300 6.61 19.76 -13.68
C SER A 300 5.52 19.72 -12.63
N ALA A 301 4.71 18.63 -12.57
CA ALA A 301 3.72 18.45 -11.52
C ALA A 301 4.37 18.24 -10.16
N LEU A 302 5.37 17.37 -10.08
CA LEU A 302 6.12 17.10 -8.85
C LEU A 302 6.80 18.35 -8.27
N ARG A 303 7.20 19.30 -9.12
CA ARG A 303 7.71 20.60 -8.69
C ARG A 303 6.61 21.58 -8.27
N GLY A 304 5.36 21.19 -8.30
CA GLY A 304 4.21 22.00 -7.92
C GLY A 304 3.72 22.93 -9.04
N GLY A 305 3.95 22.59 -10.31
CA GLY A 305 3.35 23.28 -11.45
C GLY A 305 1.83 23.07 -11.47
N GLN A 306 1.05 24.13 -11.21
CA GLN A 306 -0.39 24.06 -10.94
C GLN A 306 -1.18 23.33 -12.05
N GLU A 307 -1.05 23.76 -13.31
CA GLU A 307 -1.80 23.18 -14.43
C GLU A 307 -1.44 21.71 -14.68
N ARG A 308 -0.19 21.36 -14.51
CA ARG A 308 0.26 19.96 -14.66
C ARG A 308 -0.18 19.10 -13.49
N ALA A 309 -0.12 19.62 -12.27
CA ALA A 309 -0.63 18.94 -11.08
C ALA A 309 -2.15 18.70 -11.19
N LYS A 310 -2.92 19.73 -11.57
CA LYS A 310 -4.35 19.63 -11.84
C LYS A 310 -4.66 18.52 -12.86
N LYS A 311 -3.96 18.55 -14.02
CA LYS A 311 -4.17 17.55 -15.06
C LYS A 311 -3.90 16.14 -14.56
N HIS A 312 -2.78 15.91 -13.87
CA HIS A 312 -2.45 14.58 -13.35
C HIS A 312 -3.44 14.10 -12.27
N ILE A 313 -3.89 15.00 -11.38
CA ILE A 313 -4.92 14.67 -10.39
C ILE A 313 -6.22 14.27 -11.10
N GLN A 314 -6.61 14.99 -12.15
CA GLN A 314 -7.77 14.63 -12.96
C GLN A 314 -7.58 13.28 -13.65
N ASP A 315 -6.44 13.04 -14.32
CA ASP A 315 -6.20 11.83 -15.10
C ASP A 315 -6.03 10.58 -14.22
N VAL A 316 -5.44 10.71 -13.03
CA VAL A 316 -5.03 9.57 -12.19
C VAL A 316 -6.01 9.31 -11.03
N ILE A 317 -6.72 10.32 -10.54
CA ILE A 317 -7.61 10.21 -9.39
C ILE A 317 -9.08 10.44 -9.76
N LEU A 318 -9.40 11.58 -10.42
CA LEU A 318 -10.80 11.92 -10.72
C LEU A 318 -11.40 11.02 -11.80
N HIS A 319 -10.80 10.96 -12.98
CA HIS A 319 -11.39 10.21 -14.10
C HIS A 319 -11.64 8.73 -13.79
N PRO A 320 -10.69 7.97 -13.16
CA PRO A 320 -10.99 6.59 -12.76
C PRO A 320 -12.11 6.53 -11.72
N SER A 321 -12.16 7.47 -10.78
CA SER A 321 -13.27 7.56 -9.83
C SER A 321 -14.61 7.82 -10.50
N GLU A 322 -14.66 8.69 -11.52
CA GLU A 322 -15.87 8.92 -12.33
C GLU A 322 -16.26 7.69 -13.17
N GLN A 323 -15.28 6.98 -13.74
CA GLN A 323 -15.53 5.75 -14.49
C GLN A 323 -16.21 4.69 -13.61
N SER A 324 -15.63 4.40 -12.47
CA SER A 324 -16.20 3.45 -11.50
C SER A 324 -17.55 3.92 -10.93
N TRP A 325 -17.72 5.24 -10.72
CA TRP A 325 -18.98 5.81 -10.21
C TRP A 325 -20.16 5.63 -11.19
N ARG A 326 -19.92 5.78 -12.50
CA ARG A 326 -20.96 5.59 -13.51
C ARG A 326 -21.52 4.18 -13.45
N LEU A 327 -20.64 3.16 -13.47
CA LEU A 327 -21.08 1.77 -13.36
C LEU A 327 -21.74 1.48 -12.01
N ALA A 328 -21.16 1.96 -10.91
CA ALA A 328 -21.75 1.79 -9.59
C ALA A 328 -23.15 2.42 -9.47
N SER A 329 -23.39 3.54 -10.14
CA SER A 329 -24.70 4.18 -10.18
C SER A 329 -25.72 3.35 -10.99
N CYS A 330 -25.32 2.78 -12.12
CA CYS A 330 -26.14 1.83 -12.87
C CYS A 330 -26.47 0.57 -12.07
N LEU A 331 -25.46 0.00 -11.39
CA LEU A 331 -25.63 -1.16 -10.52
C LEU A 331 -26.61 -0.88 -9.39
N ARG A 332 -26.52 0.27 -8.74
CA ARG A 332 -27.47 0.68 -7.68
C ARG A 332 -28.90 0.67 -8.19
N GLU A 333 -29.12 1.17 -9.40
CA GLU A 333 -30.46 1.19 -10.03
C GLU A 333 -30.94 -0.24 -10.36
N VAL A 334 -30.05 -1.08 -10.90
CA VAL A 334 -30.35 -2.49 -11.21
C VAL A 334 -30.62 -3.32 -9.96
N LEU A 335 -29.83 -3.11 -8.90
CA LEU A 335 -30.02 -3.83 -7.63
C LEU A 335 -31.35 -3.47 -6.96
N ARG A 336 -31.82 -2.23 -7.11
CA ARG A 336 -33.16 -1.79 -6.66
C ARG A 336 -34.29 -2.32 -7.56
N ARG A 337 -34.05 -2.36 -8.87
CA ARG A 337 -35.01 -2.75 -9.91
C ARG A 337 -34.37 -3.75 -10.86
N PRO A 338 -34.34 -5.06 -10.49
CA PRO A 338 -33.65 -6.10 -11.27
C PRO A 338 -34.14 -6.23 -12.73
N GLU A 339 -35.38 -5.85 -12.99
CA GLU A 339 -35.97 -5.84 -14.34
C GLU A 339 -35.26 -4.89 -15.32
N LEU A 340 -34.52 -3.92 -14.79
CA LEU A 340 -33.71 -2.99 -15.61
C LEU A 340 -32.37 -3.56 -16.05
N CYS A 341 -31.94 -4.71 -15.49
CA CYS A 341 -30.61 -5.28 -15.78
C CYS A 341 -30.40 -5.49 -17.28
N ALA A 342 -31.32 -6.16 -17.94
CA ALA A 342 -31.23 -6.42 -19.38
C ALA A 342 -31.17 -5.15 -20.25
N LYS A 343 -31.66 -4.02 -19.75
CA LYS A 343 -31.67 -2.73 -20.46
C LYS A 343 -30.41 -1.90 -20.18
N LEU A 344 -29.99 -1.82 -18.91
CA LEU A 344 -28.90 -0.92 -18.48
C LEU A 344 -27.52 -1.61 -18.54
N LEU A 345 -27.48 -2.88 -18.22
CA LEU A 345 -26.24 -3.67 -18.15
C LEU A 345 -26.45 -5.01 -18.89
N PRO A 346 -26.71 -4.99 -20.21
CA PRO A 346 -26.85 -6.23 -20.98
C PRO A 346 -25.56 -7.03 -20.88
N ASP A 347 -25.72 -8.36 -20.76
CA ASP A 347 -24.61 -9.32 -20.66
C ASP A 347 -23.62 -9.02 -19.51
N PHE A 348 -24.16 -8.50 -18.38
CA PHE A 348 -23.31 -8.30 -17.19
C PHE A 348 -22.71 -9.64 -16.77
N PRO A 349 -21.37 -9.72 -16.62
CA PRO A 349 -20.67 -10.99 -16.54
C PRO A 349 -20.75 -11.71 -15.18
N LEU A 350 -21.31 -11.05 -14.15
CA LEU A 350 -21.30 -11.52 -12.76
C LEU A 350 -22.74 -11.63 -12.22
N ASP A 351 -22.93 -12.45 -11.17
CA ASP A 351 -24.26 -12.68 -10.59
C ASP A 351 -24.64 -11.59 -9.59
N LEU A 352 -25.52 -10.67 -10.02
CA LEU A 352 -25.99 -9.56 -9.20
C LEU A 352 -27.00 -9.95 -8.12
N ARG A 353 -27.58 -11.18 -8.14
CA ARG A 353 -28.62 -11.59 -7.17
C ARG A 353 -28.12 -11.68 -5.73
N CYS A 354 -26.82 -11.83 -5.56
CA CYS A 354 -26.20 -11.96 -4.25
C CYS A 354 -25.47 -10.68 -3.83
N VAL A 355 -25.38 -9.65 -4.68
CA VAL A 355 -24.61 -8.43 -4.40
C VAL A 355 -25.39 -7.52 -3.47
N HIS A 356 -24.79 -7.19 -2.33
CA HIS A 356 -25.29 -6.23 -1.35
C HIS A 356 -24.38 -5.00 -1.24
N THR A 357 -23.09 -5.16 -1.49
CA THR A 357 -22.10 -4.08 -1.37
C THR A 357 -21.32 -3.91 -2.66
N VAL A 358 -21.24 -2.68 -3.16
CA VAL A 358 -20.41 -2.30 -4.30
C VAL A 358 -19.30 -1.37 -3.83
N LEU A 359 -18.06 -1.80 -3.98
CA LEU A 359 -16.86 -1.03 -3.64
C LEU A 359 -16.18 -0.53 -4.91
N ARG A 360 -15.68 0.69 -4.86
CA ARG A 360 -14.91 1.32 -5.94
C ARG A 360 -13.50 1.58 -5.46
N ILE A 361 -12.50 1.20 -6.23
CA ILE A 361 -11.11 1.54 -5.98
C ILE A 361 -10.40 1.91 -7.28
N SER A 362 -9.36 2.71 -7.17
CA SER A 362 -8.43 2.98 -8.25
C SER A 362 -7.05 2.48 -7.87
N VAL A 363 -6.29 1.95 -8.84
CA VAL A 363 -4.93 1.47 -8.60
C VAL A 363 -3.98 2.15 -9.59
N THR A 364 -2.86 2.66 -9.06
CA THR A 364 -1.81 3.29 -9.85
C THR A 364 -0.52 2.48 -9.82
N LEU A 365 0.29 2.62 -10.85
CA LEU A 365 1.60 1.98 -10.91
C LEU A 365 2.71 2.88 -10.35
N GLU A 366 2.58 4.19 -10.48
CA GLU A 366 3.55 5.17 -9.98
C GLU A 366 3.01 5.92 -8.77
N ASP A 367 3.89 6.21 -7.82
CA ASP A 367 3.58 6.93 -6.59
C ASP A 367 3.27 8.40 -6.88
N PHE A 368 2.16 8.87 -6.35
CA PHE A 368 1.74 10.27 -6.41
C PHE A 368 1.72 10.93 -5.02
N ALA A 369 2.59 10.49 -4.18
CA ALA A 369 2.75 10.99 -2.81
C ALA A 369 1.48 10.79 -1.95
N VAL A 370 1.48 11.45 -0.81
CA VAL A 370 0.31 11.48 0.11
C VAL A 370 -0.97 12.01 -0.53
N ILE A 371 -0.90 12.56 -1.74
CA ILE A 371 -2.07 13.04 -2.50
C ILE A 371 -3.03 11.90 -2.85
N GLN A 372 -2.51 10.68 -3.07
CA GLN A 372 -3.36 9.51 -3.35
C GLN A 372 -4.25 9.13 -2.17
N THR A 373 -3.70 9.21 -0.96
CA THR A 373 -4.41 8.81 0.26
C THR A 373 -5.24 9.92 0.88
N ASN A 374 -4.91 11.20 0.61
CA ASN A 374 -5.51 12.36 1.28
C ASN A 374 -6.48 13.12 0.36
N GLN A 375 -7.59 12.50 0.05
CA GLN A 375 -8.60 13.05 -0.88
C GLN A 375 -9.17 14.41 -0.46
N HIS A 376 -9.24 14.69 0.84
CA HIS A 376 -9.71 15.97 1.36
C HIS A 376 -8.84 17.18 0.94
N LEU A 377 -7.57 16.94 0.51
CA LEU A 377 -6.73 18.01 -0.03
C LEU A 377 -7.33 18.68 -1.26
N PHE A 378 -8.24 18.00 -1.96
CA PHE A 378 -8.90 18.54 -3.15
C PHE A 378 -10.11 19.39 -2.83
N HIS A 379 -10.61 19.36 -1.59
CA HIS A 379 -11.75 20.19 -1.20
C HIS A 379 -11.41 21.67 -1.36
N GLY A 380 -12.32 22.40 -2.01
CA GLY A 380 -12.15 23.83 -2.28
C GLY A 380 -11.22 24.18 -3.42
N THR A 381 -10.63 23.21 -4.14
CA THR A 381 -9.76 23.49 -5.30
C THR A 381 -10.52 23.73 -6.60
N GLU A 382 -11.79 23.31 -6.69
CA GLU A 382 -12.59 23.22 -7.94
C GLU A 382 -11.98 22.28 -9.01
N TRP A 383 -10.96 21.47 -8.62
CA TRP A 383 -10.37 20.47 -9.51
C TRP A 383 -11.22 19.19 -9.56
N ILE A 384 -11.99 18.95 -8.52
CA ILE A 384 -12.95 17.86 -8.36
C ILE A 384 -14.35 18.47 -8.33
N PRO A 385 -15.33 17.93 -9.05
CA PRO A 385 -16.72 18.41 -9.00
C PRO A 385 -17.27 18.35 -7.57
N GLU A 386 -18.04 19.36 -7.19
CA GLU A 386 -18.69 19.41 -5.89
C GLU A 386 -19.62 18.19 -5.70
N GLY A 387 -19.56 17.57 -4.53
CA GLY A 387 -20.37 16.40 -4.20
C GLY A 387 -19.89 15.08 -4.83
N HIS A 388 -18.85 15.08 -5.67
CA HIS A 388 -18.29 13.83 -6.18
C HIS A 388 -17.49 13.10 -5.09
N ARG A 389 -17.89 11.87 -4.80
CA ARG A 389 -17.17 10.99 -3.86
C ARG A 389 -16.08 10.24 -4.60
N LEU A 390 -14.84 10.55 -4.26
CA LEU A 390 -13.68 9.90 -4.86
C LEU A 390 -13.55 8.45 -4.40
N ALA A 391 -13.24 7.54 -5.31
CA ALA A 391 -12.81 6.20 -4.95
C ALA A 391 -11.42 6.24 -4.28
N PRO A 392 -11.16 5.41 -3.24
CA PRO A 392 -9.82 5.25 -2.72
C PRO A 392 -8.83 4.90 -3.84
N CYS A 393 -7.66 5.57 -3.81
CA CYS A 393 -6.61 5.36 -4.80
C CYS A 393 -5.40 4.72 -4.12
N PHE A 394 -5.01 3.53 -4.58
CA PHE A 394 -3.89 2.76 -4.04
C PHE A 394 -2.72 2.76 -5.03
N LEU A 395 -1.50 2.83 -4.52
CA LEU A 395 -0.34 2.38 -5.28
C LEU A 395 -0.35 0.84 -5.34
N LEU A 396 -0.03 0.23 -6.49
CA LEU A 396 -0.01 -1.23 -6.63
C LEU A 396 0.87 -1.89 -5.54
N ALA A 397 2.06 -1.36 -5.29
CA ALA A 397 2.97 -1.88 -4.28
C ALA A 397 2.39 -1.82 -2.85
N ASP A 398 1.64 -0.76 -2.53
CA ASP A 398 0.98 -0.64 -1.24
C ASP A 398 -0.19 -1.62 -1.12
N LEU A 399 -0.99 -1.78 -2.18
CA LEU A 399 -2.11 -2.74 -2.19
C LEU A 399 -1.61 -4.18 -2.08
N GLU A 400 -0.53 -4.54 -2.78
CA GLU A 400 0.14 -5.83 -2.64
C GLU A 400 0.58 -6.08 -1.20
N LEU A 401 1.21 -5.08 -0.57
CA LEU A 401 1.66 -5.17 0.81
C LEU A 401 0.49 -5.28 1.79
N VAL A 402 -0.55 -4.47 1.63
CA VAL A 402 -1.78 -4.59 2.44
C VAL A 402 -2.34 -6.00 2.37
N PHE A 403 -2.48 -6.56 1.17
CA PHE A 403 -3.02 -7.91 0.99
C PHE A 403 -2.07 -9.01 1.49
N GLU A 404 -0.76 -8.78 1.45
CA GLU A 404 0.22 -9.70 2.04
C GLU A 404 0.17 -9.68 3.56
N MET A 405 0.04 -8.49 4.14
CA MET A 405 0.05 -8.30 5.59
C MET A 405 -1.25 -8.72 6.28
N LEU A 406 -2.38 -8.69 5.60
CA LEU A 406 -3.66 -9.17 6.14
C LEU A 406 -3.79 -10.69 5.99
N ASP A 407 -4.11 -11.36 7.10
CA ASP A 407 -4.08 -12.84 7.18
C ASP A 407 -5.23 -13.51 6.43
N SER A 408 -6.41 -12.87 6.37
CA SER A 408 -7.64 -13.48 5.86
C SER A 408 -8.30 -12.67 4.74
N VAL A 409 -9.16 -13.33 3.97
CA VAL A 409 -9.99 -12.68 2.94
C VAL A 409 -10.96 -11.69 3.59
N ALA A 410 -11.53 -12.07 4.74
CA ALA A 410 -12.40 -11.20 5.52
C ALA A 410 -11.73 -9.86 5.86
N GLN A 411 -10.49 -9.90 6.36
CA GLN A 411 -9.73 -8.70 6.70
C GLN A 411 -9.43 -7.84 5.46
N ARG A 412 -9.11 -8.44 4.30
CA ARG A 412 -8.83 -7.69 3.06
C ARG A 412 -10.06 -6.95 2.56
N ILE A 413 -11.22 -7.61 2.53
CA ILE A 413 -12.49 -6.97 2.14
C ILE A 413 -12.87 -5.87 3.12
N HIS A 414 -12.78 -6.14 4.41
CA HIS A 414 -13.08 -5.17 5.46
C HIS A 414 -12.14 -3.96 5.39
N TYR A 415 -10.83 -4.17 5.17
CA TYR A 415 -9.87 -3.08 4.98
C TYR A 415 -10.28 -2.16 3.83
N LEU A 416 -10.55 -2.72 2.64
CA LEU A 416 -10.94 -1.94 1.47
C LEU A 416 -12.23 -1.14 1.72
N ARG A 417 -13.22 -1.78 2.33
CA ARG A 417 -14.48 -1.13 2.67
C ARG A 417 -14.29 0.00 3.67
N ARG A 418 -13.66 -0.28 4.82
CA ARG A 418 -13.44 0.72 5.88
C ARG A 418 -12.52 1.85 5.44
N ARG A 419 -11.57 1.55 4.55
CA ARG A 419 -10.70 2.57 3.96
C ARG A 419 -11.49 3.60 3.14
N ALA A 420 -12.51 3.14 2.40
CA ALA A 420 -13.42 4.02 1.67
C ALA A 420 -14.28 4.86 2.64
N GLU A 421 -14.86 4.22 3.66
CA GLU A 421 -15.70 4.88 4.66
C GLU A 421 -14.95 5.98 5.43
N LEU A 422 -13.72 5.67 5.88
CA LEU A 422 -12.89 6.65 6.60
C LEU A 422 -12.54 7.86 5.73
N ALA A 423 -12.26 7.66 4.44
CA ALA A 423 -11.96 8.77 3.53
C ALA A 423 -13.17 9.72 3.34
N GLU A 424 -14.38 9.21 3.48
CA GLU A 424 -15.61 10.02 3.43
C GLU A 424 -15.87 10.77 4.76
N ASN A 425 -15.60 10.14 5.89
CA ASN A 425 -16.00 10.63 7.20
C ASN A 425 -14.94 11.52 7.87
N LEU A 426 -13.67 11.33 7.54
CA LEU A 426 -12.54 11.96 8.23
C LEU A 426 -11.58 12.67 7.29
N VAL A 427 -11.01 13.76 7.79
CA VAL A 427 -9.81 14.36 7.21
C VAL A 427 -8.58 13.61 7.74
N ILE A 428 -8.02 12.71 6.94
CA ILE A 428 -6.86 11.91 7.32
C ILE A 428 -5.63 12.40 6.58
N LEU A 429 -4.52 12.60 7.29
CA LEU A 429 -3.20 12.84 6.73
C LEU A 429 -2.29 11.66 7.06
N ALA A 430 -2.12 10.75 6.10
CA ALA A 430 -1.32 9.54 6.22
C ALA A 430 -0.95 9.01 4.83
N ASP A 431 0.11 8.20 4.75
CA ASP A 431 0.31 7.25 3.64
C ASP A 431 -0.41 5.92 3.92
N GLU A 432 -0.50 5.06 2.91
CA GLU A 432 -1.25 3.81 3.03
C GLU A 432 -0.64 2.84 4.04
N ILE A 433 0.68 2.85 4.22
CA ILE A 433 1.35 1.95 5.18
C ILE A 433 1.12 2.39 6.63
N ASN A 434 1.06 3.71 6.89
CA ASN A 434 0.62 4.22 8.20
C ASN A 434 -0.85 3.85 8.48
N LEU A 435 -1.73 3.89 7.45
CA LEU A 435 -3.11 3.43 7.57
C LEU A 435 -3.18 1.93 7.88
N LEU A 436 -2.36 1.10 7.23
CA LEU A 436 -2.27 -0.34 7.51
C LEU A 436 -1.83 -0.60 8.95
N GLY A 437 -0.79 0.08 9.43
CA GLY A 437 -0.36 -0.03 10.83
C GLY A 437 -1.45 0.40 11.82
N PHE A 438 -2.17 1.46 11.51
CA PHE A 438 -3.32 1.92 12.29
C PHE A 438 -4.47 0.90 12.29
N TYR A 439 -4.70 0.23 11.15
CA TYR A 439 -5.69 -0.84 11.04
C TYR A 439 -5.38 -2.02 11.98
N PHE A 440 -4.12 -2.44 12.11
CA PHE A 440 -3.76 -3.51 13.03
C PHE A 440 -4.13 -3.21 14.49
N GLY A 441 -4.00 -1.95 14.89
CA GLY A 441 -4.35 -1.54 16.25
C GLY A 441 -5.84 -1.37 16.50
N THR A 442 -6.61 -0.95 15.48
CA THR A 442 -7.98 -0.45 15.68
C THR A 442 -9.04 -1.13 14.81
N GLY A 443 -8.68 -1.85 13.74
CA GLY A 443 -9.62 -2.30 12.72
C GLY A 443 -10.34 -1.14 12.03
N PHE A 444 -9.78 0.08 12.07
CA PHE A 444 -10.44 1.33 11.70
C PHE A 444 -11.71 1.66 12.53
N ASN A 445 -11.86 1.07 13.72
CA ASN A 445 -12.98 1.31 14.63
C ASN A 445 -12.54 2.31 15.70
N ILE A 446 -12.77 3.60 15.45
CA ILE A 446 -12.32 4.72 16.31
C ILE A 446 -13.47 5.46 16.98
N GLY A 447 -14.65 4.85 17.02
CA GLY A 447 -15.82 5.34 17.73
C GLY A 447 -16.31 6.70 17.23
N VAL A 448 -16.64 7.59 18.16
CA VAL A 448 -17.20 8.92 17.86
C VAL A 448 -16.25 9.83 17.08
N THR A 449 -14.94 9.60 17.17
CA THR A 449 -13.91 10.38 16.47
C THR A 449 -14.08 10.29 14.96
N GLU A 450 -14.58 9.16 14.45
CA GLU A 450 -14.83 8.96 13.02
C GLU A 450 -15.84 9.95 12.43
N PHE A 451 -16.80 10.39 13.25
CA PHE A 451 -17.94 11.22 12.82
C PHE A 451 -17.83 12.66 13.33
N GLY A 452 -16.71 13.00 13.93
CA GLY A 452 -16.35 14.37 14.33
C GLY A 452 -15.73 15.13 13.15
N ASN A 453 -15.72 16.45 13.23
CA ASN A 453 -14.98 17.28 12.27
C ASN A 453 -13.47 17.33 12.63
N GLU A 454 -12.93 16.26 13.15
CA GLU A 454 -11.54 16.17 13.58
C GLU A 454 -10.61 15.83 12.41
N LYS A 455 -9.33 16.19 12.56
CA LYS A 455 -8.29 15.82 11.62
C LYS A 455 -7.40 14.77 12.27
N LEU A 456 -7.26 13.65 11.60
CA LEU A 456 -6.40 12.57 12.03
C LEU A 456 -5.06 12.62 11.29
N VAL A 457 -3.97 12.80 12.01
CA VAL A 457 -2.61 12.74 11.45
C VAL A 457 -1.95 11.47 11.97
N LEU A 458 -1.63 10.54 11.09
CA LEU A 458 -0.97 9.28 11.42
C LEU A 458 0.50 9.34 11.01
N SER A 459 1.38 9.15 11.98
CA SER A 459 2.82 9.11 11.79
C SER A 459 3.41 8.03 12.69
N GLY A 460 4.38 7.26 12.18
CA GLY A 460 5.03 6.17 12.92
C GLY A 460 4.21 4.88 13.04
N MET A 461 2.97 4.84 12.54
CA MET A 461 2.16 3.62 12.57
C MET A 461 2.70 2.54 11.62
N SER A 462 3.45 2.93 10.59
CA SER A 462 4.11 2.02 9.65
C SER A 462 5.29 1.23 10.26
N GLU A 463 5.79 1.59 11.45
CA GLU A 463 6.96 0.95 12.06
C GLU A 463 6.79 -0.56 12.23
N VAL A 464 5.64 -1.03 12.70
CA VAL A 464 5.36 -2.46 12.89
C VAL A 464 5.42 -3.26 11.58
N VAL A 465 5.03 -2.64 10.48
CA VAL A 465 5.09 -3.23 9.13
C VAL A 465 6.54 -3.21 8.63
N ALA A 466 7.22 -2.07 8.78
CA ALA A 466 8.61 -1.89 8.35
C ALA A 466 9.55 -2.86 9.06
N GLU A 467 9.42 -3.02 10.37
CA GLU A 467 10.22 -3.94 11.17
C GLU A 467 10.03 -5.41 10.74
N TYR A 468 8.79 -5.82 10.41
CA TYR A 468 8.53 -7.14 9.87
C TYR A 468 9.16 -7.33 8.48
N CYS A 469 8.97 -6.38 7.56
CA CYS A 469 9.53 -6.45 6.21
C CYS A 469 11.06 -6.46 6.22
N MET A 470 11.70 -5.65 7.08
CA MET A 470 13.16 -5.66 7.24
C MET A 470 13.66 -6.99 7.80
N ALA A 471 13.01 -7.53 8.82
CA ALA A 471 13.36 -8.84 9.37
C ALA A 471 13.27 -9.95 8.31
N CYS A 472 12.22 -9.94 7.48
CA CYS A 472 12.07 -10.87 6.36
C CYS A 472 13.22 -10.74 5.35
N ALA A 473 13.60 -9.51 4.99
CA ALA A 473 14.70 -9.25 4.06
C ALA A 473 16.07 -9.69 4.61
N GLU A 474 16.26 -9.62 5.93
CA GLU A 474 17.47 -10.06 6.64
C GLU A 474 17.44 -11.56 6.97
N GLY A 475 16.36 -12.28 6.69
CA GLY A 475 16.17 -13.68 7.08
C GLY A 475 16.01 -13.89 8.59
N VAL A 476 15.61 -12.84 9.32
CA VAL A 476 15.35 -12.87 10.75
C VAL A 476 13.90 -13.27 11.01
N VAL A 477 13.67 -14.20 11.91
CA VAL A 477 12.31 -14.60 12.30
C VAL A 477 11.69 -13.52 13.18
N ARG A 478 10.59 -12.96 12.71
CA ARG A 478 9.76 -11.99 13.44
C ARG A 478 8.29 -12.32 13.22
N ASP A 479 7.48 -12.15 14.26
CA ASP A 479 6.03 -12.34 14.15
C ASP A 479 5.42 -11.27 13.24
N LYS A 480 4.56 -11.70 12.34
CA LYS A 480 3.80 -10.83 11.45
C LYS A 480 2.78 -10.01 12.26
N PRO A 481 2.68 -8.70 12.03
CA PRO A 481 1.63 -7.89 12.66
C PRO A 481 0.24 -8.47 12.38
N ARG A 482 -0.62 -8.47 13.39
CA ARG A 482 -1.97 -9.02 13.30
C ARG A 482 -2.99 -8.02 13.81
N LEU A 483 -4.19 -8.05 13.20
CA LEU A 483 -5.34 -7.32 13.70
C LEU A 483 -5.67 -7.78 15.13
N ARG A 484 -5.88 -6.82 16.03
CA ARG A 484 -6.22 -7.09 17.42
C ARG A 484 -7.67 -7.56 17.54
N LEU A 485 -7.83 -8.84 17.84
CA LEU A 485 -9.14 -9.51 18.00
C LEU A 485 -9.15 -10.36 19.26
N THR A 486 -10.32 -10.57 19.85
CA THR A 486 -10.48 -11.55 20.93
C THR A 486 -10.41 -12.98 20.40
N ALA A 487 -10.11 -13.94 21.26
CA ALA A 487 -10.00 -15.34 20.86
C ALA A 487 -11.32 -15.90 20.30
N TRP A 488 -12.45 -15.49 20.87
CA TRP A 488 -13.76 -15.92 20.39
C TRP A 488 -14.06 -15.34 19.00
N TRP A 489 -13.82 -14.04 18.78
CA TRP A 489 -13.96 -13.41 17.46
C TRP A 489 -13.09 -14.08 16.40
N MET A 490 -11.84 -14.38 16.72
CA MET A 490 -10.95 -15.12 15.82
C MET A 490 -11.54 -16.49 15.46
N SER A 491 -12.11 -17.22 16.43
CA SER A 491 -12.71 -18.53 16.16
C SER A 491 -13.95 -18.46 15.28
N ILE A 492 -14.82 -17.43 15.48
CA ILE A 492 -15.99 -17.20 14.62
C ILE A 492 -15.56 -16.87 13.20
N LEU A 493 -14.65 -15.90 13.03
CA LEU A 493 -14.15 -15.48 11.71
C LEU A 493 -13.50 -16.64 10.95
N SER A 494 -12.70 -17.46 11.64
CA SER A 494 -12.04 -18.63 11.04
C SER A 494 -13.07 -19.67 10.53
N ASP A 495 -14.08 -19.98 11.34
CA ASP A 495 -15.10 -20.95 10.99
C ASP A 495 -15.97 -20.46 9.80
N ILE A 496 -16.32 -19.16 9.78
CA ILE A 496 -17.07 -18.57 8.67
C ILE A 496 -16.25 -18.59 7.39
N GLU A 497 -14.98 -18.19 7.45
CA GLU A 497 -14.11 -18.13 6.27
C GLU A 497 -13.78 -19.52 5.73
N GLU A 498 -13.74 -20.56 6.57
CA GLU A 498 -13.58 -21.94 6.15
C GLU A 498 -14.84 -22.46 5.43
N ARG A 499 -16.03 -22.19 5.96
CA ARG A 499 -17.31 -22.68 5.40
C ARG A 499 -17.79 -21.90 4.19
N ARG A 500 -17.57 -20.58 4.14
CA ARG A 500 -17.97 -19.67 3.05
C ARG A 500 -19.39 -19.88 2.52
N PHE A 501 -20.35 -19.97 3.42
CA PHE A 501 -21.76 -20.02 3.03
C PHE A 501 -22.22 -18.67 2.47
N ARG A 502 -23.32 -18.64 1.74
CA ARG A 502 -23.85 -17.43 1.10
C ARG A 502 -24.05 -16.28 2.12
N GLY A 503 -23.59 -15.10 1.80
CA GLY A 503 -23.65 -13.91 2.67
C GLY A 503 -22.54 -13.84 3.74
N TRP A 504 -21.54 -14.73 3.68
CA TRP A 504 -20.47 -14.76 4.67
C TRP A 504 -19.66 -13.47 4.72
N THR A 505 -19.51 -12.75 3.60
CA THR A 505 -18.77 -11.49 3.56
C THR A 505 -19.49 -10.35 4.28
N ASP A 506 -20.83 -10.35 4.30
CA ASP A 506 -21.61 -9.40 5.09
C ASP A 506 -21.44 -9.66 6.59
N ILE A 507 -21.47 -10.92 6.99
CA ILE A 507 -21.30 -11.34 8.38
C ILE A 507 -19.92 -10.91 8.91
N VAL A 508 -18.84 -11.26 8.20
CA VAL A 508 -17.49 -10.89 8.64
C VAL A 508 -17.28 -9.37 8.65
N SER A 509 -17.96 -8.64 7.75
CA SER A 509 -17.91 -7.18 7.74
C SER A 509 -18.51 -6.58 9.01
N VAL A 510 -19.65 -7.09 9.49
CA VAL A 510 -20.25 -6.61 10.75
C VAL A 510 -19.39 -7.00 11.95
N LEU A 511 -18.86 -8.24 11.99
CA LEU A 511 -17.97 -8.68 13.06
C LEU A 511 -16.72 -7.81 13.18
N LEU A 512 -16.06 -7.50 12.05
CA LEU A 512 -14.86 -6.69 12.03
C LEU A 512 -15.12 -5.19 12.27
N ASN A 513 -16.39 -4.74 12.15
CA ASN A 513 -16.80 -3.39 12.56
C ASN A 513 -16.89 -3.20 14.08
N CYS A 514 -16.74 -4.24 14.88
CA CYS A 514 -16.63 -4.14 16.33
C CYS A 514 -15.18 -3.91 16.74
N SER A 515 -14.92 -2.85 17.52
CA SER A 515 -13.62 -2.62 18.13
C SER A 515 -13.25 -3.74 19.11
N TYR A 516 -11.98 -3.85 19.45
CA TYR A 516 -11.53 -4.85 20.43
C TYR A 516 -12.24 -4.72 21.78
N GLU A 517 -12.48 -3.49 22.23
CA GLU A 517 -13.18 -3.18 23.46
C GLU A 517 -14.65 -3.61 23.37
N GLU A 518 -15.31 -3.31 22.26
CA GLU A 518 -16.70 -3.75 21.98
C GLU A 518 -16.82 -5.27 21.95
N GLN A 519 -15.84 -5.96 21.36
CA GLN A 519 -15.77 -7.43 21.36
C GLN A 519 -15.70 -7.97 22.79
N GLN A 520 -14.86 -7.39 23.66
CA GLN A 520 -14.76 -7.78 25.07
C GLN A 520 -16.06 -7.54 25.84
N GLU A 521 -16.74 -6.42 25.60
CA GLU A 521 -18.03 -6.11 26.21
C GLU A 521 -19.10 -7.13 25.78
N CYS A 522 -19.18 -7.47 24.49
CA CYS A 522 -20.09 -8.49 23.97
C CYS A 522 -19.81 -9.86 24.61
N GLU A 523 -18.56 -10.28 24.72
CA GLU A 523 -18.18 -11.53 25.38
C GLU A 523 -18.58 -11.56 26.85
N ALA A 524 -18.39 -10.47 27.58
CA ALA A 524 -18.76 -10.36 28.97
C ALA A 524 -20.28 -10.43 29.17
N MET A 525 -21.06 -9.72 28.33
CA MET A 525 -22.51 -9.76 28.34
C MET A 525 -23.03 -11.18 28.01
N PHE A 526 -22.44 -11.82 27.00
CA PHE A 526 -22.83 -13.18 26.62
C PHE A 526 -22.48 -14.21 27.72
N ALA A 527 -21.32 -14.09 28.34
CA ALA A 527 -20.95 -14.95 29.47
C ALA A 527 -21.91 -14.82 30.67
N LYS A 528 -22.48 -13.64 30.89
CA LYS A 528 -23.54 -13.42 31.88
C LYS A 528 -24.83 -14.09 31.43
N LEU A 529 -25.30 -13.83 30.22
CA LEU A 529 -26.48 -14.43 29.64
C LEU A 529 -26.45 -15.97 29.72
N ARG A 530 -25.32 -16.58 29.37
CA ARG A 530 -25.10 -18.02 29.44
C ARG A 530 -25.32 -18.60 30.85
N ARG A 531 -24.82 -17.90 31.87
CA ARG A 531 -25.05 -18.27 33.27
C ARG A 531 -26.53 -18.17 33.65
N ASP A 532 -27.19 -17.09 33.25
CA ASP A 532 -28.61 -16.87 33.54
C ASP A 532 -29.49 -17.94 32.86
N ILE A 533 -29.23 -18.30 31.63
CA ILE A 533 -29.93 -19.40 30.91
C ILE A 533 -29.73 -20.74 31.64
N HIS A 534 -28.55 -21.06 32.13
CA HIS A 534 -28.30 -22.28 32.88
C HIS A 534 -29.12 -22.37 34.16
N HIS A 535 -29.32 -21.25 34.87
CA HIS A 535 -30.02 -21.22 36.14
C HIS A 535 -31.55 -21.18 36.00
N THR A 536 -32.07 -20.59 34.93
CA THR A 536 -33.46 -20.14 34.87
C THR A 536 -34.23 -20.60 33.63
N TYR A 537 -33.65 -21.50 32.83
CA TYR A 537 -34.23 -22.01 31.56
C TYR A 537 -35.66 -22.58 31.65
N LYS A 538 -36.21 -22.80 32.84
CA LYS A 538 -37.57 -23.28 33.06
C LYS A 538 -38.63 -22.17 33.00
N ASP A 539 -38.22 -20.92 32.91
CA ASP A 539 -39.12 -19.78 32.83
C ASP A 539 -39.28 -19.35 31.36
N PRO A 540 -40.50 -19.47 30.77
CA PRO A 540 -40.73 -19.09 29.38
C PRO A 540 -40.62 -17.58 29.09
N GLN A 541 -40.50 -16.72 30.12
CA GLN A 541 -40.31 -15.29 29.98
C GLN A 541 -38.83 -14.88 29.98
N HIS A 542 -37.92 -15.82 29.75
CA HIS A 542 -36.50 -15.59 29.90
C HIS A 542 -35.91 -14.71 28.81
N LEU A 543 -35.06 -13.78 29.20
CA LEU A 543 -34.24 -12.97 28.32
C LEU A 543 -33.14 -13.84 27.70
N CYS A 544 -33.42 -14.41 26.53
CA CYS A 544 -32.50 -15.29 25.81
C CYS A 544 -31.60 -14.51 24.82
N SER A 545 -31.69 -13.20 24.80
CA SER A 545 -30.94 -12.34 23.86
C SER A 545 -30.18 -11.22 24.54
N VAL A 546 -29.04 -10.87 23.98
CA VAL A 546 -28.26 -9.68 24.30
C VAL A 546 -28.19 -8.83 23.06
N SER A 547 -28.65 -7.61 23.14
CA SER A 547 -28.58 -6.63 22.06
C SER A 547 -27.34 -5.77 22.23
N TYR A 548 -26.54 -5.65 21.19
CA TYR A 548 -25.49 -4.67 21.09
C TYR A 548 -25.74 -3.80 19.84
N ILE A 549 -26.02 -2.53 20.03
CA ILE A 549 -26.25 -1.57 18.95
C ILE A 549 -25.07 -0.61 18.95
N PRO A 550 -24.26 -0.63 17.88
CA PRO A 550 -23.11 0.28 17.77
C PRO A 550 -23.54 1.74 17.78
N HIS A 551 -22.56 2.61 17.84
CA HIS A 551 -22.75 4.05 17.84
C HIS A 551 -23.79 4.52 16.79
N LYS A 552 -24.59 5.54 17.12
CA LYS A 552 -25.71 6.08 16.32
C LYS A 552 -25.43 6.41 14.85
N HIS A 553 -24.17 6.49 14.45
CA HIS A 553 -23.76 6.75 13.06
C HIS A 553 -23.42 5.47 12.29
N ARG A 554 -23.35 4.32 12.94
CA ARG A 554 -23.12 3.03 12.29
C ARG A 554 -24.43 2.38 11.91
N SER A 555 -24.47 1.77 10.72
CA SER A 555 -25.65 1.11 10.19
C SER A 555 -25.79 -0.36 10.63
N ASP A 556 -24.84 -0.88 11.40
CA ASP A 556 -24.78 -2.27 11.80
C ASP A 556 -25.22 -2.47 13.26
N ALA A 557 -25.96 -3.54 13.51
CA ALA A 557 -26.27 -4.01 14.86
C ALA A 557 -25.80 -5.46 15.02
N LEU A 558 -25.44 -5.84 16.25
CA LEU A 558 -25.11 -7.20 16.64
C LEU A 558 -26.06 -7.68 17.72
N MET A 559 -26.68 -8.85 17.50
CA MET A 559 -27.55 -9.52 18.45
C MET A 559 -26.97 -10.89 18.79
N LEU A 560 -26.83 -11.15 20.09
CA LEU A 560 -26.41 -12.47 20.58
C LEU A 560 -27.61 -13.18 21.20
N TYR A 561 -27.81 -14.40 20.79
CA TYR A 561 -28.92 -15.23 21.25
C TYR A 561 -28.40 -16.57 21.80
N GLY A 562 -28.76 -16.88 23.04
CA GLY A 562 -28.43 -18.16 23.67
C GLY A 562 -29.66 -19.07 23.75
N PHE A 563 -29.52 -20.37 23.42
CA PHE A 563 -30.58 -21.34 23.52
C PHE A 563 -30.06 -22.68 24.04
N LYS A 564 -30.98 -23.58 24.41
CA LYS A 564 -30.71 -24.91 24.95
C LYS A 564 -31.51 -25.96 24.22
N GLY A 565 -30.92 -27.14 23.98
CA GLY A 565 -31.60 -28.24 23.31
C GLY A 565 -31.72 -28.10 21.78
N GLU A 566 -32.59 -28.93 21.15
CA GLU A 566 -32.74 -28.99 19.69
C GLU A 566 -33.84 -28.04 19.14
N GLN A 567 -33.76 -26.77 19.43
CA GLN A 567 -34.77 -25.79 18.97
C GLN A 567 -34.54 -25.26 17.56
N ARG A 568 -34.20 -26.11 16.60
CA ARG A 568 -33.90 -25.66 15.21
C ARG A 568 -35.11 -25.01 14.50
N GLU A 569 -36.32 -25.44 14.75
CA GLU A 569 -37.52 -24.91 14.09
C GLU A 569 -37.93 -23.52 14.56
N VAL A 570 -37.56 -23.16 15.78
CA VAL A 570 -37.90 -21.84 16.37
C VAL A 570 -36.84 -20.79 16.06
N THR A 571 -35.63 -21.19 15.65
CA THR A 571 -34.47 -20.30 15.52
C THR A 571 -34.68 -19.18 14.48
N HIS A 572 -35.31 -19.50 13.34
CA HIS A 572 -35.51 -18.52 12.27
C HIS A 572 -36.50 -17.42 12.67
N SER A 573 -37.64 -17.77 13.30
CA SER A 573 -38.60 -16.76 13.78
C SER A 573 -38.00 -15.88 14.87
N VAL A 574 -37.20 -16.46 15.77
CA VAL A 574 -36.52 -15.69 16.84
C VAL A 574 -35.49 -14.71 16.22
N MET A 575 -34.74 -15.15 15.22
CA MET A 575 -33.79 -14.28 14.53
C MET A 575 -34.50 -13.10 13.82
N GLN A 576 -35.66 -13.38 13.21
CA GLN A 576 -36.47 -12.34 12.58
C GLN A 576 -36.99 -11.35 13.62
N ASP A 577 -37.57 -11.81 14.72
CA ASP A 577 -38.06 -10.95 15.82
C ASP A 577 -36.94 -10.10 16.42
N LEU A 578 -35.74 -10.64 16.58
CA LEU A 578 -34.57 -9.92 17.08
C LEU A 578 -34.10 -8.85 16.09
N SER A 579 -34.11 -9.16 14.79
CA SER A 579 -33.74 -8.18 13.77
C SER A 579 -34.73 -7.02 13.69
N GLU A 580 -36.04 -7.29 13.82
CA GLU A 580 -37.08 -6.27 13.86
C GLU A 580 -36.85 -5.30 15.04
N GLN A 581 -36.51 -5.81 16.23
CA GLN A 581 -36.15 -4.99 17.39
C GLN A 581 -34.93 -4.10 17.10
N ALA A 582 -33.90 -4.62 16.43
CA ALA A 582 -32.74 -3.82 16.03
C ALA A 582 -33.11 -2.72 15.01
N PHE A 583 -34.02 -3.04 14.09
CA PHE A 583 -34.48 -2.12 13.03
C PHE A 583 -35.44 -1.02 13.52
N GLU A 584 -35.95 -1.11 14.76
CA GLU A 584 -36.63 0.03 15.42
C GLU A 584 -35.70 1.24 15.53
N HIS A 585 -34.39 1.03 15.61
CA HIS A 585 -33.40 2.09 15.52
C HIS A 585 -33.26 2.57 14.08
N ALA A 586 -33.61 3.83 13.81
CA ALA A 586 -33.71 4.37 12.44
C ALA A 586 -32.41 4.28 11.63
N HIS A 587 -31.25 4.33 12.30
CA HIS A 587 -29.93 4.29 11.67
C HIS A 587 -29.43 2.86 11.35
N VAL A 588 -30.05 1.82 11.95
CA VAL A 588 -29.64 0.42 11.71
C VAL A 588 -30.20 -0.04 10.38
N GLN A 589 -29.34 -0.53 9.52
CA GLN A 589 -29.66 -1.08 8.20
C GLN A 589 -29.36 -2.59 8.10
N ARG A 590 -28.40 -3.07 8.90
CA ARG A 590 -28.01 -4.48 8.97
C ARG A 590 -28.00 -4.97 10.41
N CYS A 591 -28.47 -6.19 10.63
CA CYS A 591 -28.44 -6.86 11.93
C CYS A 591 -27.80 -8.23 11.80
N LEU A 592 -26.63 -8.39 12.40
CA LEU A 592 -25.98 -9.68 12.57
C LEU A 592 -26.52 -10.36 13.82
N ILE A 593 -27.00 -11.59 13.67
CA ILE A 593 -27.51 -12.39 14.78
C ILE A 593 -26.67 -13.65 14.91
N ILE A 594 -26.13 -13.87 16.10
CA ILE A 594 -25.34 -15.06 16.44
C ILE A 594 -26.10 -15.85 17.48
N GLY A 595 -26.55 -17.08 17.11
CA GLY A 595 -27.20 -18.01 18.00
C GLY A 595 -26.22 -19.07 18.51
N ILE A 596 -26.19 -19.27 19.82
CA ILE A 596 -25.27 -20.18 20.49
C ILE A 596 -26.09 -21.19 21.31
N ASN A 597 -25.92 -22.47 21.02
CA ASN A 597 -26.41 -23.53 21.85
C ASN A 597 -25.50 -23.72 23.06
N ILE A 598 -25.99 -23.40 24.26
CA ILE A 598 -25.18 -23.43 25.49
C ILE A 598 -24.80 -24.85 25.93
N ASP A 599 -25.48 -25.88 25.41
CA ASP A 599 -25.19 -27.29 25.68
C ASP A 599 -24.01 -27.81 24.81
N ILE A 600 -23.59 -27.04 23.77
CA ILE A 600 -22.48 -27.37 22.87
C ILE A 600 -21.36 -26.30 23.00
N PRO A 601 -20.53 -26.37 24.06
CA PRO A 601 -19.53 -25.33 24.32
C PRO A 601 -18.34 -25.32 23.35
N SER A 602 -18.19 -26.34 22.51
CA SER A 602 -17.06 -26.50 21.58
C SER A 602 -17.24 -25.74 20.28
N SER A 603 -18.43 -25.32 19.91
CA SER A 603 -18.70 -24.54 18.69
C SER A 603 -18.70 -23.05 19.01
N PRO A 604 -18.02 -22.19 18.20
CA PRO A 604 -18.03 -20.75 18.41
C PRO A 604 -19.41 -20.12 18.21
N PHE A 605 -20.27 -20.76 17.39
CA PHE A 605 -21.68 -20.43 17.20
C PHE A 605 -22.45 -21.67 16.70
N SER A 606 -23.76 -21.66 16.84
CA SER A 606 -24.63 -22.71 16.32
C SER A 606 -25.42 -22.27 15.10
N THR A 607 -25.83 -21.03 15.08
CA THR A 607 -26.49 -20.35 13.95
C THR A 607 -25.93 -18.94 13.82
N ILE A 608 -25.86 -18.45 12.60
CA ILE A 608 -25.44 -17.10 12.31
C ILE A 608 -26.10 -16.59 11.04
N ASP A 609 -26.61 -15.37 11.05
CA ASP A 609 -27.24 -14.76 9.88
C ASP A 609 -27.13 -13.24 9.93
N CYS A 610 -27.08 -12.60 8.76
CA CYS A 610 -27.04 -11.16 8.62
C CYS A 610 -28.29 -10.70 7.85
N LEU A 611 -29.20 -10.05 8.55
CA LEU A 611 -30.48 -9.58 8.00
C LEU A 611 -30.41 -8.09 7.66
N PHE A 612 -31.09 -7.70 6.59
CA PHE A 612 -31.15 -6.32 6.11
C PHE A 612 -32.51 -5.71 6.36
N LYS A 613 -32.55 -4.42 6.69
CA LYS A 613 -33.78 -3.68 6.88
C LYS A 613 -34.56 -3.63 5.56
N GLY A 614 -35.81 -4.10 5.54
CA GLY A 614 -36.66 -4.09 4.34
C GLY A 614 -36.62 -5.36 3.49
N ASP A 615 -35.91 -6.41 3.90
CA ASP A 615 -35.89 -7.69 3.15
C ASP A 615 -37.27 -8.38 3.03
N SER A 616 -38.28 -7.91 3.78
CA SER A 616 -39.67 -8.42 3.66
C SER A 616 -40.47 -7.74 2.53
N GLU A 617 -40.12 -6.54 2.03
CA GLU A 617 -40.91 -5.86 0.99
C GLU A 617 -40.15 -5.00 -0.05
N SER A 618 -38.93 -4.56 0.16
CA SER A 618 -38.10 -3.94 -0.88
C SER A 618 -36.64 -3.79 -0.45
N LYS A 619 -35.71 -4.25 -1.27
CA LYS A 619 -34.27 -4.00 -1.12
C LYS A 619 -33.99 -2.51 -1.34
N THR A 620 -34.07 -1.68 -0.30
CA THR A 620 -34.13 -0.22 -0.47
C THR A 620 -32.80 0.50 -0.35
N ASP A 621 -31.75 -0.05 0.25
CA ASP A 621 -30.47 0.65 0.34
C ASP A 621 -29.27 -0.26 0.14
N PHE A 622 -28.79 -0.31 -1.11
CA PHE A 622 -27.51 -0.93 -1.44
C PHE A 622 -26.37 0.03 -1.11
N ASP A 623 -25.38 -0.46 -0.41
CA ASP A 623 -24.19 0.29 -0.07
C ASP A 623 -23.27 0.37 -1.31
N VAL A 624 -23.23 1.55 -1.95
CA VAL A 624 -22.33 1.84 -3.06
C VAL A 624 -21.28 2.84 -2.60
N ARG A 625 -20.07 2.38 -2.37
CA ARG A 625 -18.95 3.17 -1.87
C ARG A 625 -17.72 3.14 -2.79
#